data_01f389080cb82c2010f43de03c47d357
#
_entry.id   01f389080cb82c2010f43de03c47d357
#
_cell.length_a   1.000
_cell.length_b   1.000
_cell.length_c   1.000
_cell.angle_alpha   90.00
_cell.angle_beta   90.00
_cell.angle_gamma   90.00
#
_symmetry.space_group_name_H-M   'P 1'
#
loop_
_entity.id
_entity.type
_entity.pdbx_description
1 polymer ?
#
loop_
_entity_poly.entity_id
_entity_poly.type
_entity_poly.pdbx_seq_one_letter_code
_entity_poly.pdbx_strand_id
1 'polypeptide(L)'
;GSIEIRGSEGMVMSYAKCCHPIPGDPIVGHISTGRGMVIHTEDCNNIAEIIDDPEKCVSVRWDPDVKGEFSVELRVELENQRGIIATLATTITGCEANIERISTVERDARFSIVNLSLNVRNRVHLARVLKKVRLIRSVLKVTRVKSRKVRKTIKSILGAND
;
A
#
# COMPACT_ATOMS: atom_id res chain seq x y z
N GLY A 1 2.94 -23.69 -14.31
CA GLY A 1 1.89 -22.69 -14.38
C GLY A 1 1.85 -21.79 -13.17
N SER A 2 1.15 -20.70 -13.33
CA SER A 2 0.94 -19.76 -12.24
C SER A 2 -0.22 -20.18 -11.34
N ILE A 3 -0.10 -19.91 -10.05
CA ILE A 3 -1.18 -20.12 -9.10
C ILE A 3 -2.10 -18.91 -9.13
N GLU A 4 -3.41 -19.15 -9.25
CA GLU A 4 -4.40 -18.06 -9.21
C GLU A 4 -4.75 -17.65 -7.78
N ILE A 5 -4.81 -16.35 -7.56
CA ILE A 5 -5.16 -15.75 -6.26
C ILE A 5 -6.57 -15.16 -6.36
N ARG A 6 -7.48 -15.66 -5.54
CA ARG A 6 -8.91 -15.32 -5.57
C ARG A 6 -9.35 -14.34 -4.48
N GLY A 7 -8.46 -14.04 -3.55
CA GLY A 7 -8.76 -13.14 -2.44
C GLY A 7 -9.43 -13.83 -1.23
N SER A 8 -9.71 -15.12 -1.33
CA SER A 8 -10.37 -15.89 -0.27
C SER A 8 -9.58 -17.13 0.13
N GLU A 9 -8.31 -17.15 -0.18
CA GLU A 9 -7.42 -18.22 0.22
C GLU A 9 -7.32 -18.25 1.74
N GLY A 10 -7.48 -19.41 2.30
CA GLY A 10 -7.49 -19.56 3.73
C GLY A 10 -6.11 -19.37 4.37
N MET A 11 -5.84 -20.15 5.39
CA MET A 11 -4.67 -19.98 6.26
C MET A 11 -3.31 -20.17 5.58
N VAL A 12 -3.25 -20.70 4.34
CA VAL A 12 -1.98 -21.00 3.64
C VAL A 12 -1.44 -19.83 2.83
N MET A 13 -2.21 -18.76 2.70
CA MET A 13 -1.78 -17.56 1.98
C MET A 13 -2.04 -16.30 2.78
N SER A 14 -1.14 -15.35 2.65
CA SER A 14 -1.30 -14.02 3.21
C SER A 14 -0.73 -12.96 2.28
N TYR A 15 -1.15 -11.73 2.45
CA TYR A 15 -0.63 -10.60 1.70
C TYR A 15 0.43 -9.87 2.52
N ALA A 16 1.56 -9.58 1.90
CA ALA A 16 2.68 -8.95 2.59
C ALA A 16 2.32 -7.54 3.07
N LYS A 17 2.63 -7.26 4.32
CA LYS A 17 2.39 -5.94 4.93
C LYS A 17 3.45 -4.91 4.53
N CYS A 18 4.55 -5.35 3.95
CA CYS A 18 5.60 -4.44 3.46
C CYS A 18 5.21 -3.73 2.15
N CYS A 19 4.37 -4.33 1.33
CA CYS A 19 4.01 -3.79 0.02
C CYS A 19 2.52 -3.74 -0.27
N HIS A 20 1.69 -4.42 0.53
CA HIS A 20 0.23 -4.44 0.40
C HIS A 20 -0.24 -4.66 -1.05
N PRO A 21 -0.06 -5.85 -1.63
CA PRO A 21 -0.50 -6.11 -2.99
C PRO A 21 -2.01 -6.05 -3.12
N ILE A 22 -2.48 -5.51 -4.24
CA ILE A 22 -3.89 -5.43 -4.57
C ILE A 22 -4.14 -5.92 -5.99
N PRO A 23 -5.36 -6.37 -6.33
CA PRO A 23 -5.67 -6.79 -7.70
C PRO A 23 -5.31 -5.72 -8.73
N GLY A 24 -4.62 -6.15 -9.78
CA GLY A 24 -4.02 -5.30 -10.80
C GLY A 24 -2.52 -5.09 -10.63
N ASP A 25 -1.97 -5.32 -9.45
CA ASP A 25 -0.52 -5.28 -9.24
C ASP A 25 0.13 -6.54 -9.82
N PRO A 26 1.30 -6.42 -10.45
CA PRO A 26 2.16 -7.58 -10.69
C PRO A 26 2.59 -8.18 -9.34
N ILE A 27 2.39 -9.48 -9.18
CA ILE A 27 2.62 -10.16 -7.91
C ILE A 27 3.50 -11.40 -8.03
N VAL A 28 4.08 -11.81 -6.91
CA VAL A 28 4.89 -13.01 -6.77
C VAL A 28 4.59 -13.65 -5.42
N GLY A 29 4.61 -14.98 -5.36
CA GLY A 29 4.43 -15.72 -4.11
C GLY A 29 5.78 -16.06 -3.50
N HIS A 30 6.00 -15.66 -2.26
CA HIS A 30 7.17 -16.04 -1.48
C HIS A 30 6.80 -17.20 -0.56
N ILE A 31 7.51 -18.31 -0.68
CA ILE A 31 7.32 -19.48 0.18
C ILE A 31 8.06 -19.23 1.50
N SER A 32 7.30 -19.03 2.56
CA SER A 32 7.82 -18.70 3.87
C SER A 32 7.63 -19.86 4.84
N THR A 33 8.71 -20.28 5.48
CA THR A 33 8.64 -21.35 6.48
C THR A 33 7.73 -20.93 7.63
N GLY A 34 6.73 -21.76 7.93
CA GLY A 34 5.77 -21.54 9.02
C GLY A 34 4.63 -20.58 8.71
N ARG A 35 4.68 -19.83 7.60
CA ARG A 35 3.64 -18.87 7.22
C ARG A 35 2.92 -19.21 5.92
N GLY A 36 3.34 -20.27 5.24
CA GLY A 36 2.84 -20.63 3.92
C GLY A 36 3.32 -19.66 2.85
N MET A 37 2.45 -19.33 1.91
CA MET A 37 2.79 -18.41 0.83
C MET A 37 2.42 -16.98 1.21
N VAL A 38 3.37 -16.07 1.08
CA VAL A 38 3.16 -14.64 1.28
C VAL A 38 3.21 -13.94 -0.07
N ILE A 39 2.13 -13.28 -0.46
CA ILE A 39 2.05 -12.58 -1.74
C ILE A 39 2.66 -11.19 -1.60
N HIS A 40 3.62 -10.89 -2.48
CA HIS A 40 4.27 -9.57 -2.58
C HIS A 40 4.00 -8.96 -3.95
N THR A 41 4.13 -7.66 -4.05
CA THR A 41 4.28 -7.03 -5.37
C THR A 41 5.65 -7.40 -5.93
N GLU A 42 5.75 -7.57 -7.25
CA GLU A 42 7.03 -7.94 -7.90
C GLU A 42 8.14 -6.93 -7.65
N ASP A 43 7.80 -5.67 -7.47
CA ASP A 43 8.76 -4.59 -7.24
C ASP A 43 9.11 -4.39 -5.75
N CYS A 44 8.64 -5.27 -4.87
CA CYS A 44 8.93 -5.16 -3.45
C CYS A 44 10.42 -5.34 -3.16
N ASN A 45 11.02 -4.37 -2.49
CA ASN A 45 12.45 -4.42 -2.16
C ASN A 45 12.82 -5.58 -1.25
N ASN A 46 11.88 -6.07 -0.45
CA ASN A 46 12.14 -7.15 0.50
C ASN A 46 12.33 -8.52 -0.14
N ILE A 47 11.91 -8.67 -1.39
CA ILE A 47 12.10 -9.93 -2.13
C ILE A 47 13.01 -9.78 -3.36
N ALA A 48 13.57 -8.60 -3.58
CA ALA A 48 14.35 -8.31 -4.78
C ALA A 48 15.51 -9.29 -4.98
N GLU A 49 16.16 -9.73 -3.91
CA GLU A 49 17.30 -10.63 -3.96
C GLU A 49 16.92 -12.10 -4.18
N ILE A 50 15.67 -12.48 -3.94
CA ILE A 50 15.21 -13.86 -3.99
C ILE A 50 14.16 -14.13 -5.05
N ILE A 51 13.71 -13.09 -5.76
CA ILE A 51 12.59 -13.20 -6.70
C ILE A 51 12.80 -14.22 -7.81
N ASP A 52 14.06 -14.42 -8.22
CA ASP A 52 14.41 -15.37 -9.28
C ASP A 52 14.80 -16.75 -8.76
N ASP A 53 14.76 -16.97 -7.47
CA ASP A 53 15.05 -18.27 -6.86
C ASP A 53 13.78 -19.13 -6.83
N PRO A 54 13.68 -20.20 -7.66
CA PRO A 54 12.48 -21.02 -7.74
C PRO A 54 12.18 -21.80 -6.46
N GLU A 55 13.14 -21.93 -5.56
CA GLU A 55 12.90 -22.57 -4.26
C GLU A 55 12.23 -21.64 -3.27
N LYS A 56 12.32 -20.34 -3.49
CA LYS A 56 11.82 -19.31 -2.57
C LYS A 56 10.62 -18.57 -3.11
N CYS A 57 10.54 -18.39 -4.42
CA CYS A 57 9.46 -17.62 -5.05
C CYS A 57 8.81 -18.42 -6.17
N VAL A 58 7.49 -18.29 -6.26
CA VAL A 58 6.68 -18.95 -7.27
C VAL A 58 5.85 -17.93 -8.02
N SER A 59 5.56 -18.25 -9.28
CA SER A 59 4.71 -17.42 -10.13
C SER A 59 3.26 -17.51 -9.67
N VAL A 60 2.65 -16.35 -9.42
CA VAL A 60 1.24 -16.23 -9.07
C VAL A 60 0.60 -15.13 -9.90
N ARG A 61 -0.71 -15.19 -10.04
CA ARG A 61 -1.50 -14.16 -10.72
C ARG A 61 -2.84 -13.99 -10.04
N TRP A 62 -3.42 -12.82 -10.18
CA TRP A 62 -4.79 -12.59 -9.71
C TRP A 62 -5.77 -13.35 -10.61
N ASP A 63 -6.79 -13.97 -9.99
CA ASP A 63 -7.96 -14.42 -10.72
C ASP A 63 -8.63 -13.18 -11.32
N PRO A 64 -9.04 -13.20 -12.63
CA PRO A 64 -9.75 -12.06 -13.22
C PRO A 64 -11.02 -11.66 -12.48
N ASP A 65 -11.66 -12.61 -11.80
CA ASP A 65 -12.88 -12.41 -11.02
C ASP A 65 -12.62 -12.23 -9.53
N VAL A 66 -11.39 -11.91 -9.14
CA VAL A 66 -11.03 -11.71 -7.73
C VAL A 66 -11.94 -10.67 -7.09
N LYS A 67 -12.46 -11.00 -5.91
CA LYS A 67 -13.39 -10.17 -5.15
C LYS A 67 -12.82 -9.87 -3.77
N GLY A 68 -13.37 -8.86 -3.14
CA GLY A 68 -13.03 -8.48 -1.79
C GLY A 68 -12.36 -7.11 -1.74
N GLU A 69 -11.88 -6.79 -0.56
CA GLU A 69 -11.21 -5.54 -0.27
C GLU A 69 -9.78 -5.81 0.16
N PHE A 70 -8.89 -4.93 -0.23
CA PHE A 70 -7.46 -5.09 -0.03
C PHE A 70 -6.90 -3.83 0.61
N SER A 71 -6.01 -4.02 1.57
CA SER A 71 -5.41 -2.92 2.31
C SER A 71 -4.32 -2.24 1.49
N VAL A 72 -4.32 -0.92 1.49
CA VAL A 72 -3.22 -0.11 0.92
C VAL A 72 -2.86 1.00 1.89
N GLU A 73 -1.65 1.48 1.81
CA GLU A 73 -1.20 2.63 2.55
C GLU A 73 -0.91 3.80 1.62
N LEU A 74 -1.38 4.97 2.00
CA LEU A 74 -1.11 6.23 1.30
C LEU A 74 -0.38 7.18 2.23
N ARG A 75 0.54 7.93 1.64
CA ARG A 75 1.18 9.07 2.30
C ARG A 75 0.66 10.34 1.64
N VAL A 76 0.09 11.24 2.44
CA VAL A 76 -0.46 12.50 1.97
C VAL A 76 0.34 13.65 2.59
N GLU A 77 0.94 14.45 1.73
CA GLU A 77 1.59 15.70 2.13
C GLU A 77 0.61 16.83 1.86
N LEU A 78 0.29 17.61 2.88
CA LEU A 78 -0.74 18.62 2.77
C LEU A 78 -0.36 19.91 3.51
N GLU A 79 -0.99 21.00 3.08
CA GLU A 79 -0.97 22.26 3.80
C GLU A 79 -2.06 22.24 4.86
N ASN A 80 -1.70 22.67 6.09
CA ASN A 80 -2.63 22.65 7.20
C ASN A 80 -3.79 23.59 6.95
N GLN A 81 -5.00 23.05 7.01
CA GLN A 81 -6.24 23.79 6.94
C GLN A 81 -7.24 23.22 7.91
N ARG A 82 -8.07 24.09 8.45
CA ARG A 82 -9.16 23.66 9.32
C ARG A 82 -10.06 22.68 8.56
N GLY A 83 -10.32 21.53 9.16
CA GLY A 83 -11.20 20.53 8.59
C GLY A 83 -10.59 19.66 7.49
N ILE A 84 -9.29 19.74 7.25
CA ILE A 84 -8.65 18.96 6.16
C ILE A 84 -8.81 17.45 6.35
N ILE A 85 -8.74 16.97 7.58
CA ILE A 85 -8.92 15.51 7.84
C ILE A 85 -10.36 15.10 7.51
N ALA A 86 -11.34 15.92 7.84
CA ALA A 86 -12.74 15.68 7.48
C ALA A 86 -12.93 15.68 5.97
N THR A 87 -12.28 16.60 5.25
CA THR A 87 -12.33 16.67 3.80
C THR A 87 -11.71 15.42 3.16
N LEU A 88 -10.56 14.96 3.66
CA LEU A 88 -9.94 13.71 3.21
C LEU A 88 -10.88 12.53 3.41
N ALA A 89 -11.45 12.40 4.60
CA ALA A 89 -12.34 11.29 4.94
C ALA A 89 -13.59 11.28 4.04
N THR A 90 -14.22 12.43 3.84
CA THR A 90 -15.40 12.56 2.98
C THR A 90 -15.07 12.23 1.52
N THR A 91 -13.94 12.72 1.03
CA THR A 91 -13.50 12.48 -0.34
C THR A 91 -13.26 10.99 -0.60
N ILE A 92 -12.55 10.33 0.30
CA ILE A 92 -12.22 8.91 0.18
C ILE A 92 -13.47 8.05 0.31
N THR A 93 -14.32 8.34 1.29
CA THR A 93 -15.58 7.63 1.49
C THR A 93 -16.50 7.80 0.27
N GLY A 94 -16.51 8.98 -0.34
CA GLY A 94 -17.25 9.25 -1.58
C GLY A 94 -16.76 8.41 -2.76
N CYS A 95 -15.56 7.86 -2.72
CA CYS A 95 -15.03 6.92 -3.70
C CYS A 95 -15.32 5.46 -3.34
N GLU A 96 -16.15 5.21 -2.34
CA GLU A 96 -16.48 3.87 -1.86
C GLU A 96 -15.29 3.11 -1.27
N ALA A 97 -14.27 3.82 -0.82
CA ALA A 97 -13.16 3.24 -0.09
C ALA A 97 -13.37 3.43 1.40
N ASN A 98 -12.95 2.46 2.17
CA ASN A 98 -13.02 2.52 3.62
C ASN A 98 -11.66 2.95 4.20
N ILE A 99 -11.69 3.87 5.15
CA ILE A 99 -10.49 4.27 5.88
C ILE A 99 -10.39 3.43 7.14
N GLU A 100 -9.31 2.65 7.27
CA GLU A 100 -9.03 1.87 8.47
C GLU A 100 -8.29 2.69 9.52
N ARG A 101 -7.39 3.55 9.07
CA ARG A 101 -6.54 4.33 9.97
C ARG A 101 -6.09 5.63 9.32
N ILE A 102 -6.07 6.68 10.11
CA ILE A 102 -5.43 7.95 9.79
C ILE A 102 -4.44 8.27 10.90
N SER A 103 -3.21 8.58 10.55
CA SER A 103 -2.22 9.04 11.52
C SER A 103 -1.41 10.19 10.96
N THR A 104 -1.21 11.21 11.78
CA THR A 104 -0.30 12.29 11.46
C THR A 104 1.11 11.86 11.82
N VAL A 105 1.98 11.79 10.83
CA VAL A 105 3.37 11.34 10.99
C VAL A 105 4.28 12.49 11.33
N GLU A 106 4.03 13.62 10.70
CA GLU A 106 4.82 14.82 10.89
C GLU A 106 3.91 16.03 10.75
N ARG A 107 4.15 17.04 11.57
CA ARG A 107 3.37 18.27 11.55
C ARG A 107 4.20 19.45 12.01
N ASP A 108 4.19 20.52 11.22
CA ASP A 108 4.64 21.83 11.66
C ASP A 108 3.48 22.83 11.57
N ALA A 109 3.78 24.14 11.68
CA ALA A 109 2.76 25.17 11.66
C ALA A 109 2.00 25.25 10.34
N ARG A 110 2.62 24.87 9.22
CA ARG A 110 2.08 25.07 7.87
C ARG A 110 1.76 23.77 7.14
N PHE A 111 2.53 22.72 7.35
CA PHE A 111 2.43 21.47 6.61
C PHE A 111 2.24 20.27 7.52
N SER A 112 1.62 19.24 6.99
CA SER A 112 1.51 17.93 7.65
C SER A 112 1.76 16.81 6.68
N ILE A 113 2.27 15.70 7.20
CA ILE A 113 2.32 14.42 6.52
C ILE A 113 1.39 13.49 7.25
N VAL A 114 0.44 12.94 6.52
CA VAL A 114 -0.58 12.04 7.05
C VAL A 114 -0.45 10.68 6.35
N ASN A 115 -0.44 9.62 7.13
CA ASN A 115 -0.55 8.27 6.60
C ASN A 115 -1.98 7.79 6.73
N LEU A 116 -2.46 7.15 5.65
CA LEU A 116 -3.79 6.56 5.57
C LEU A 116 -3.66 5.08 5.27
N SER A 117 -4.40 4.26 5.99
CA SER A 117 -4.63 2.87 5.62
C SER A 117 -6.06 2.77 5.10
N LEU A 118 -6.20 2.29 3.88
CA LEU A 118 -7.48 2.22 3.17
C LEU A 118 -7.76 0.79 2.72
N ASN A 119 -9.03 0.50 2.49
CA ASN A 119 -9.45 -0.70 1.78
C ASN A 119 -9.96 -0.31 0.39
N VAL A 120 -9.40 -0.94 -0.62
CA VAL A 120 -9.79 -0.75 -2.03
C VAL A 120 -9.99 -2.10 -2.71
N ARG A 121 -10.73 -2.10 -3.81
CA ARG A 121 -11.04 -3.34 -4.54
C ARG A 121 -9.92 -3.76 -5.51
N ASN A 122 -9.24 -2.79 -6.11
CA ASN A 122 -8.22 -3.04 -7.13
C ASN A 122 -7.48 -1.74 -7.48
N ARG A 123 -6.55 -1.83 -8.42
CA ARG A 123 -5.77 -0.66 -8.87
C ARG A 123 -6.61 0.43 -9.52
N VAL A 124 -7.66 0.06 -10.24
CA VAL A 124 -8.56 1.05 -10.87
C VAL A 124 -9.27 1.85 -9.80
N HIS A 125 -9.78 1.17 -8.78
CA HIS A 125 -10.42 1.82 -7.63
C HIS A 125 -9.43 2.73 -6.90
N LEU A 126 -8.21 2.25 -6.65
CA LEU A 126 -7.16 3.06 -6.02
C LEU A 126 -6.83 4.31 -6.85
N ALA A 127 -6.71 4.15 -8.16
CA ALA A 127 -6.44 5.29 -9.05
C ALA A 127 -7.51 6.36 -8.96
N ARG A 128 -8.78 5.97 -8.83
CA ARG A 128 -9.89 6.89 -8.63
C ARG A 128 -9.77 7.63 -7.29
N VAL A 129 -9.42 6.93 -6.23
CA VAL A 129 -9.18 7.53 -4.91
C VAL A 129 -8.03 8.55 -4.99
N LEU A 130 -6.90 8.16 -5.56
CA LEU A 130 -5.75 9.05 -5.71
C LEU A 130 -6.08 10.30 -6.50
N LYS A 131 -6.82 10.15 -7.59
CA LYS A 131 -7.25 11.28 -8.42
C LYS A 131 -8.10 12.28 -7.63
N LYS A 132 -9.06 11.78 -6.86
CA LYS A 132 -9.96 12.62 -6.06
C LYS A 132 -9.21 13.30 -4.92
N VAL A 133 -8.31 12.60 -4.25
CA VAL A 133 -7.49 13.20 -3.19
C VAL A 133 -6.59 14.30 -3.74
N ARG A 134 -5.98 14.09 -4.91
CA ARG A 134 -5.15 15.11 -5.57
C ARG A 134 -5.90 16.38 -5.92
N LEU A 135 -7.21 16.31 -6.10
CA LEU A 135 -8.04 17.49 -6.40
C LEU A 135 -8.34 18.34 -5.16
N ILE A 136 -8.09 17.86 -3.97
CA ILE A 136 -8.24 18.64 -2.75
C ILE A 136 -7.17 19.73 -2.76
N ARG A 137 -7.61 20.98 -2.64
CA ARG A 137 -6.75 22.16 -2.78
C ARG A 137 -5.52 22.15 -1.86
N SER A 138 -5.68 21.68 -0.64
CA SER A 138 -4.60 21.65 0.36
C SER A 138 -3.67 20.48 0.23
N VAL A 139 -3.97 19.51 -0.63
CA VAL A 139 -3.11 18.35 -0.84
C VAL A 139 -2.02 18.71 -1.84
N LEU A 140 -0.77 18.60 -1.40
CA LEU A 140 0.42 18.87 -2.22
C LEU A 140 0.88 17.64 -2.97
N LYS A 141 0.78 16.47 -2.32
CA LYS A 141 1.22 15.21 -2.89
C LYS A 141 0.52 14.06 -2.19
N VAL A 142 0.13 13.05 -2.96
CA VAL A 142 -0.33 11.78 -2.43
C VAL A 142 0.41 10.66 -3.15
N THR A 143 0.93 9.70 -2.39
CA THR A 143 1.67 8.56 -2.92
C THR A 143 1.22 7.29 -2.23
N ARG A 144 1.15 6.21 -3.01
CA ARG A 144 1.00 4.88 -2.46
C ARG A 144 2.33 4.42 -1.86
N VAL A 145 2.30 3.95 -0.63
CA VAL A 145 3.46 3.39 0.04
C VAL A 145 3.51 1.91 -0.29
N LYS A 146 4.48 1.48 -1.10
CA LYS A 146 4.60 0.10 -1.57
C LYS A 146 5.64 -0.71 -0.86
N SER A 147 6.67 -0.13 -0.34
CA SER A 147 7.75 -0.88 0.25
C SER A 147 8.29 -0.15 1.46
N ARG A 148 8.25 -0.83 2.57
CA ARG A 148 8.85 -0.33 3.80
C ARG A 148 10.30 -0.77 3.96
N LYS A 149 11.10 -0.61 2.96
CA LYS A 149 12.56 -0.62 3.13
C LYS A 149 12.98 0.59 3.95
N VAL A 150 12.14 1.02 4.80
CA VAL A 150 12.02 2.41 5.00
C VAL A 150 12.47 2.89 6.32
N ARG A 151 12.77 2.01 7.19
CA ARG A 151 13.24 2.51 8.46
C ARG A 151 14.73 2.76 8.53
N LYS A 152 15.40 2.55 7.47
CA LYS A 152 16.70 3.10 7.23
C LYS A 152 16.73 4.61 7.20
N THR A 153 15.75 5.39 7.69
CA THR A 153 15.64 6.34 6.69
C THR A 153 15.72 7.72 7.11
N ILE A 154 15.10 8.09 8.10
CA ILE A 154 15.39 9.42 8.59
C ILE A 154 16.76 9.38 9.24
N LYS A 155 17.08 8.31 9.95
CA LYS A 155 18.41 8.13 10.50
C LYS A 155 19.51 7.90 9.49
N SER A 156 19.27 7.26 8.35
CA SER A 156 20.34 7.08 7.35
C SER A 156 20.43 8.24 6.38
N ILE A 157 19.38 8.99 6.18
CA ILE A 157 19.43 10.25 5.44
C ILE A 157 20.00 11.35 6.30
N LEU A 158 19.62 11.42 7.56
CA LEU A 158 20.15 12.39 8.53
C LEU A 158 21.43 11.90 9.20
N GLY A 159 21.58 10.62 9.42
CA GLY A 159 22.75 10.02 10.04
C GLY A 159 23.96 9.95 9.15
N ALA A 160 23.80 10.09 7.85
CA ALA A 160 24.92 10.26 6.94
C ALA A 160 25.61 11.61 7.10
N ASN A 161 25.06 12.48 7.90
CA ASN A 161 25.60 13.81 8.19
C ASN A 161 26.15 13.94 9.61
N ASP A 162 26.15 12.86 10.35
CA ASP A 162 26.78 12.84 11.69
C ASP A 162 28.26 12.51 11.60
#